data_ce4e612cc60732620a10de473bdfe817
#
_entry.id   ce4e612cc60732620a10de473bdfe817
#
_cell.length_a   1.000
_cell.length_b   1.000
_cell.length_c   1.000
_cell.angle_alpha   90.00
_cell.angle_beta   90.00
_cell.angle_gamma   90.00
#
_symmetry.space_group_name_H-M   'P 1'
#
loop_
_entity.id
_entity.type
_entity.pdbx_description
1 polymer ?
#
loop_
_entity_poly.entity_id
_entity_poly.type
_entity_poly.pdbx_seq_one_letter_code
_entity_poly.pdbx_strand_id
1 'polypeptide(L)'
;MQQKLEKQTPSAFLVKHNTDLGANLMKAGWNAGRLLLRENAPTLNDVAKVYGEPTALAWLNAQLLAVDSVLGSMAFGEEALREGRQLIYAKYRRVPVVALALFFGQYKAGDYAKAVEKIGGMQKVMVALSMYMQRAQDEANKLIYEEEIENDYKRRMSYGVAAGNRTDSREEAR
;
A
#
# COMPACT_ATOMS: atom_id res chain seq x y z
N MET A 1 9.44 -10.74 -8.67
CA MET A 1 8.02 -10.62 -8.26
C MET A 1 7.05 -11.33 -9.20
N GLN A 2 7.11 -11.11 -10.50
CA GLN A 2 6.28 -11.81 -11.50
C GLN A 2 6.27 -13.33 -11.30
N GLN A 3 7.42 -13.97 -11.10
CA GLN A 3 7.53 -15.43 -10.84
C GLN A 3 6.69 -15.93 -9.65
N LYS A 4 6.38 -15.09 -8.67
CA LYS A 4 5.56 -15.47 -7.51
C LYS A 4 4.06 -15.40 -7.80
N LEU A 5 3.65 -14.51 -8.69
CA LEU A 5 2.28 -14.42 -9.20
C LEU A 5 2.02 -15.53 -10.24
N GLU A 6 2.97 -15.80 -11.14
CA GLU A 6 2.87 -16.83 -12.18
C GLU A 6 2.60 -18.24 -11.64
N LYS A 7 2.97 -18.49 -10.36
CA LYS A 7 2.68 -19.76 -9.66
C LYS A 7 1.28 -19.84 -9.05
N GLN A 8 0.47 -18.80 -9.15
CA GLN A 8 -0.89 -18.73 -8.59
C GLN A 8 -1.92 -18.58 -9.70
N THR A 9 -3.11 -19.12 -9.50
CA THR A 9 -4.23 -18.85 -10.41
C THR A 9 -4.87 -17.48 -10.10
N PRO A 10 -5.60 -16.85 -11.06
CA PRO A 10 -6.38 -15.62 -10.79
C PRO A 10 -7.33 -15.78 -9.60
N SER A 11 -8.00 -16.92 -9.48
CA SER A 11 -8.89 -17.21 -8.35
C SER A 11 -8.15 -17.27 -7.01
N ALA A 12 -6.97 -17.90 -6.97
CA ALA A 12 -6.15 -17.95 -5.76
C ALA A 12 -5.67 -16.55 -5.34
N PHE A 13 -5.35 -15.68 -6.33
CA PHE A 13 -5.02 -14.29 -6.07
C PHE A 13 -6.21 -13.55 -5.44
N LEU A 14 -7.42 -13.67 -6.02
CA LEU A 14 -8.62 -12.99 -5.51
C LEU A 14 -9.01 -13.47 -4.10
N VAL A 15 -8.88 -14.76 -3.81
CA VAL A 15 -9.12 -15.32 -2.48
C VAL A 15 -8.12 -14.78 -1.45
N LYS A 16 -6.84 -14.75 -1.81
CA LYS A 16 -5.76 -14.25 -0.93
C LYS A 16 -5.88 -12.76 -0.63
N HIS A 17 -6.33 -11.98 -1.61
CA HIS A 17 -6.46 -10.53 -1.51
C HIS A 17 -7.95 -10.12 -1.47
N ASN A 18 -8.75 -10.88 -0.73
CA ASN A 18 -10.19 -10.64 -0.58
C ASN A 18 -10.51 -9.31 0.14
N THR A 19 -11.78 -9.02 0.31
CA THR A 19 -12.27 -7.77 0.91
C THR A 19 -11.97 -7.64 2.41
N ASP A 20 -11.58 -8.74 3.09
CA ASP A 20 -11.25 -8.75 4.52
C ASP A 20 -9.76 -8.47 4.78
N LEU A 21 -8.92 -8.54 3.72
CA LEU A 21 -7.49 -8.30 3.85
C LEU A 21 -7.19 -6.95 4.51
N GLY A 22 -7.92 -5.89 4.15
CA GLY A 22 -7.75 -4.56 4.74
C GLY A 22 -7.97 -4.54 6.24
N ALA A 23 -9.05 -5.16 6.71
CA ALA A 23 -9.36 -5.27 8.14
C ALA A 23 -8.29 -6.11 8.88
N ASN A 24 -7.78 -7.17 8.26
CA ASN A 24 -6.70 -7.98 8.83
C ASN A 24 -5.39 -7.21 8.94
N LEU A 25 -5.05 -6.40 7.95
CA LEU A 25 -3.87 -5.52 7.97
C LEU A 25 -3.99 -4.46 9.08
N MET A 26 -5.18 -3.86 9.27
CA MET A 26 -5.44 -2.92 10.37
C MET A 26 -5.25 -3.59 11.74
N LYS A 27 -5.85 -4.76 11.96
CA LYS A 27 -5.69 -5.54 13.20
C LYS A 27 -4.23 -5.91 13.49
N ALA A 28 -3.45 -6.17 12.46
CA ALA A 28 -2.02 -6.48 12.56
C ALA A 28 -1.14 -5.21 12.73
N GLY A 29 -1.73 -4.02 12.81
CA GLY A 29 -1.00 -2.76 13.01
C GLY A 29 -0.16 -2.31 11.82
N TRP A 30 -0.48 -2.75 10.59
CA TRP A 30 0.24 -2.31 9.41
C TRP A 30 0.01 -0.83 9.13
N ASN A 31 1.09 -0.14 8.82
CA ASN A 31 1.10 1.28 8.46
C ASN A 31 1.16 1.43 6.93
N ALA A 32 0.51 2.47 6.42
CA ALA A 32 0.37 2.71 4.98
C ALA A 32 1.72 2.94 4.29
N GLY A 33 2.61 3.73 4.90
CA GLY A 33 3.94 4.01 4.37
C GLY A 33 4.79 2.75 4.21
N ARG A 34 4.81 1.86 5.22
CA ARG A 34 5.51 0.58 5.14
C ARG A 34 4.97 -0.32 4.02
N LEU A 35 3.65 -0.29 3.76
CA LEU A 35 3.06 -1.07 2.68
C LEU A 35 3.40 -0.51 1.30
N LEU A 36 3.58 0.81 1.17
CA LEU A 36 4.05 1.44 -0.07
C LEU A 36 5.50 1.06 -0.39
N LEU A 37 6.37 0.98 0.62
CA LEU A 37 7.78 0.63 0.48
C LEU A 37 8.04 -0.87 0.35
N ARG A 38 6.99 -1.69 0.39
CA ARG A 38 7.15 -3.14 0.32
C ARG A 38 7.53 -3.61 -1.08
N GLU A 39 8.82 -3.80 -1.32
CA GLU A 39 9.42 -4.15 -2.62
C GLU A 39 8.79 -5.37 -3.32
N ASN A 40 8.33 -6.34 -2.55
CA ASN A 40 7.80 -7.61 -3.06
C ASN A 40 6.26 -7.70 -3.01
N ALA A 41 5.54 -6.59 -2.88
CA ALA A 41 4.09 -6.58 -2.94
C ALA A 41 3.63 -6.37 -4.40
N PRO A 42 2.70 -7.20 -4.91
CA PRO A 42 2.17 -7.02 -6.26
C PRO A 42 1.36 -5.73 -6.35
N THR A 43 1.51 -5.03 -7.48
CA THR A 43 0.67 -3.89 -7.86
C THR A 43 -0.50 -4.36 -8.72
N LEU A 44 -1.52 -3.51 -8.92
CA LEU A 44 -2.59 -3.82 -9.89
C LEU A 44 -2.05 -3.97 -11.31
N ASN A 45 -0.99 -3.24 -11.66
CA ASN A 45 -0.31 -3.38 -12.94
C ASN A 45 0.37 -4.75 -13.10
N ASP A 46 0.96 -5.30 -12.03
CA ASP A 46 1.55 -6.64 -12.07
C ASP A 46 0.47 -7.72 -12.18
N VAL A 47 -0.65 -7.54 -11.48
CA VAL A 47 -1.83 -8.42 -11.60
C VAL A 47 -2.37 -8.41 -13.04
N ALA A 48 -2.49 -7.22 -13.65
CA ALA A 48 -2.94 -7.08 -15.02
C ALA A 48 -1.98 -7.71 -16.04
N LYS A 49 -0.67 -7.61 -15.82
CA LYS A 49 0.34 -8.24 -16.69
C LYS A 49 0.31 -9.77 -16.63
N VAL A 50 0.04 -10.35 -15.46
CA VAL A 50 0.09 -11.82 -15.27
C VAL A 50 -1.26 -12.48 -15.55
N TYR A 51 -2.37 -11.86 -15.13
CA TYR A 51 -3.71 -12.45 -15.19
C TYR A 51 -4.68 -11.72 -16.13
N GLY A 52 -4.24 -10.63 -16.74
CA GLY A 52 -5.07 -9.73 -17.54
C GLY A 52 -5.73 -8.61 -16.71
N GLU A 53 -5.97 -7.49 -17.38
CA GLU A 53 -6.64 -6.32 -16.78
C GLU A 53 -8.01 -6.65 -16.18
N PRO A 54 -8.85 -7.53 -16.77
CA PRO A 54 -10.12 -7.92 -16.16
C PRO A 54 -10.00 -8.45 -14.73
N THR A 55 -8.91 -9.14 -14.38
CA THR A 55 -8.67 -9.65 -13.02
C THR A 55 -8.38 -8.50 -12.05
N ALA A 56 -7.57 -7.52 -12.44
CA ALA A 56 -7.30 -6.34 -11.62
C ALA A 56 -8.58 -5.51 -11.40
N LEU A 57 -9.39 -5.32 -12.44
CA LEU A 57 -10.67 -4.62 -12.36
C LEU A 57 -11.71 -5.40 -11.53
N ALA A 58 -11.73 -6.74 -11.60
CA ALA A 58 -12.59 -7.58 -10.78
C ALA A 58 -12.24 -7.44 -9.30
N TRP A 59 -10.95 -7.39 -8.94
CA TRP A 59 -10.51 -7.13 -7.58
C TRP A 59 -11.00 -5.77 -7.08
N LEU A 60 -10.81 -4.69 -7.86
CA LEU A 60 -11.30 -3.35 -7.50
C LEU A 60 -12.82 -3.33 -7.34
N ASN A 61 -13.54 -3.99 -8.25
CA ASN A 61 -14.99 -4.10 -8.18
C ASN A 61 -15.47 -4.75 -6.87
N ALA A 62 -14.80 -5.84 -6.46
CA ALA A 62 -15.12 -6.50 -5.19
C ALA A 62 -14.90 -5.58 -3.99
N GLN A 63 -13.81 -4.80 -3.98
CA GLN A 63 -13.55 -3.82 -2.92
C GLN A 63 -14.61 -2.71 -2.88
N LEU A 64 -14.99 -2.16 -4.03
CA LEU A 64 -15.99 -1.11 -4.13
C LEU A 64 -17.39 -1.60 -3.73
N LEU A 65 -17.78 -2.82 -4.13
CA LEU A 65 -19.03 -3.45 -3.70
C LEU A 65 -19.07 -3.67 -2.18
N ALA A 66 -17.93 -4.05 -1.58
CA ALA A 66 -17.84 -4.18 -0.14
C ALA A 66 -17.96 -2.82 0.59
N VAL A 67 -17.46 -1.74 0.00
CA VAL A 67 -17.68 -0.37 0.49
C VAL A 67 -19.14 0.03 0.36
N ASP A 68 -19.75 -0.21 -0.79
CA ASP A 68 -21.17 0.09 -1.07
C ASP A 68 -22.10 -0.61 -0.07
N SER A 69 -21.81 -1.87 0.23
CA SER A 69 -22.56 -2.67 1.23
C SER A 69 -22.51 -2.04 2.64
N VAL A 70 -21.37 -1.48 3.05
CA VAL A 70 -21.21 -0.83 4.37
C VAL A 70 -21.90 0.54 4.43
N LEU A 71 -21.95 1.27 3.31
CA LEU A 71 -22.62 2.57 3.23
C LEU A 71 -24.16 2.46 3.15
N GLY A 72 -24.70 1.25 3.05
CA GLY A 72 -26.11 0.97 2.85
C GLY A 72 -26.42 0.75 1.37
N SER A 73 -26.68 -0.48 1.00
CA SER A 73 -26.86 -1.03 -0.36
C SER A 73 -27.35 -0.03 -1.40
N MET A 74 -26.63 0.10 -2.53
CA MET A 74 -26.88 1.02 -3.64
C MET A 74 -26.51 2.48 -3.40
N ALA A 75 -25.58 2.79 -2.49
CA ALA A 75 -25.00 4.11 -2.36
C ALA A 75 -24.27 4.55 -3.66
N PHE A 76 -23.80 3.55 -4.44
CA PHE A 76 -23.23 3.74 -5.78
C PHE A 76 -24.13 3.03 -6.82
N GLY A 77 -24.53 3.73 -7.85
CA GLY A 77 -25.13 3.10 -9.02
C GLY A 77 -24.10 2.26 -9.80
N GLU A 78 -24.57 1.32 -10.61
CA GLU A 78 -23.73 0.39 -11.38
C GLU A 78 -22.72 1.12 -12.29
N GLU A 79 -23.14 2.22 -12.90
CA GLU A 79 -22.29 3.06 -13.73
C GLU A 79 -21.17 3.72 -12.91
N ALA A 80 -21.49 4.28 -11.74
CA ALA A 80 -20.51 4.89 -10.84
C ALA A 80 -19.48 3.86 -10.34
N LEU A 81 -19.88 2.62 -10.07
CA LEU A 81 -18.97 1.52 -9.73
C LEU A 81 -18.04 1.19 -10.90
N ARG A 82 -18.59 1.14 -12.13
CA ARG A 82 -17.81 0.89 -13.34
C ARG A 82 -16.78 1.98 -13.58
N GLU A 83 -17.18 3.23 -13.52
CA GLU A 83 -16.29 4.38 -13.71
C GLU A 83 -15.27 4.50 -12.58
N GLY A 84 -15.71 4.32 -11.33
CA GLY A 84 -14.84 4.38 -10.16
C GLY A 84 -13.70 3.38 -10.21
N ARG A 85 -13.96 2.12 -10.57
CA ARG A 85 -12.88 1.11 -10.71
C ARG A 85 -11.90 1.45 -11.82
N GLN A 86 -12.38 2.02 -12.94
CA GLN A 86 -11.52 2.44 -14.05
C GLN A 86 -10.63 3.62 -13.65
N LEU A 87 -11.18 4.62 -12.97
CA LEU A 87 -10.43 5.78 -12.47
C LEU A 87 -9.38 5.37 -11.44
N ILE A 88 -9.74 4.49 -10.49
CA ILE A 88 -8.79 3.98 -9.49
C ILE A 88 -7.69 3.19 -10.18
N TYR A 89 -8.02 2.31 -11.13
CA TYR A 89 -7.04 1.55 -11.88
C TYR A 89 -6.09 2.47 -12.65
N ALA A 90 -6.62 3.41 -13.42
CA ALA A 90 -5.82 4.34 -14.23
C ALA A 90 -4.82 5.14 -13.36
N LYS A 91 -5.27 5.64 -12.21
CA LYS A 91 -4.48 6.52 -11.34
C LYS A 91 -3.52 5.75 -10.41
N TYR A 92 -3.96 4.61 -9.88
CA TYR A 92 -3.28 3.91 -8.78
C TYR A 92 -2.78 2.51 -9.15
N ARG A 93 -2.74 2.13 -10.43
CA ARG A 93 -2.31 0.79 -10.88
C ARG A 93 -0.89 0.40 -10.45
N ARG A 94 -0.03 1.35 -10.10
CA ARG A 94 1.34 1.12 -9.61
C ARG A 94 1.43 1.02 -8.10
N VAL A 95 0.34 1.24 -7.38
CA VAL A 95 0.29 1.11 -5.93
C VAL A 95 0.19 -0.37 -5.56
N PRO A 96 0.90 -0.84 -4.52
CA PRO A 96 0.77 -2.20 -4.02
C PRO A 96 -0.67 -2.54 -3.64
N VAL A 97 -1.15 -3.72 -4.06
CA VAL A 97 -2.52 -4.19 -3.77
C VAL A 97 -2.79 -4.21 -2.27
N VAL A 98 -1.80 -4.58 -1.45
CA VAL A 98 -1.93 -4.59 0.02
C VAL A 98 -2.12 -3.18 0.60
N ALA A 99 -1.51 -2.15 0.01
CA ALA A 99 -1.72 -0.76 0.43
C ALA A 99 -3.12 -0.27 0.08
N LEU A 100 -3.63 -0.61 -1.11
CA LEU A 100 -5.02 -0.33 -1.49
C LEU A 100 -6.02 -1.11 -0.63
N ALA A 101 -5.72 -2.38 -0.29
CA ALA A 101 -6.56 -3.17 0.61
C ALA A 101 -6.65 -2.53 2.00
N LEU A 102 -5.54 -2.01 2.54
CA LEU A 102 -5.55 -1.28 3.81
C LEU A 102 -6.44 -0.04 3.73
N PHE A 103 -6.35 0.74 2.64
CA PHE A 103 -7.25 1.87 2.40
C PHE A 103 -8.72 1.46 2.48
N PHE A 104 -9.12 0.41 1.74
CA PHE A 104 -10.51 -0.05 1.75
C PHE A 104 -10.95 -0.55 3.12
N GLY A 105 -10.05 -1.16 3.90
CA GLY A 105 -10.29 -1.53 5.29
C GLY A 105 -10.58 -0.32 6.16
N GLN A 106 -9.72 0.70 6.13
CA GLN A 106 -9.85 1.95 6.87
C GLN A 106 -11.11 2.73 6.46
N TYR A 107 -11.40 2.77 5.14
CA TYR A 107 -12.60 3.42 4.65
C TYR A 107 -13.89 2.77 5.22
N LYS A 108 -13.97 1.44 5.19
CA LYS A 108 -15.09 0.67 5.78
C LYS A 108 -15.19 0.84 7.30
N ALA A 109 -14.07 1.04 7.99
CA ALA A 109 -14.03 1.32 9.42
C ALA A 109 -14.47 2.75 9.79
N GLY A 110 -14.65 3.63 8.78
CA GLY A 110 -15.12 5.01 9.00
C GLY A 110 -14.01 6.05 9.22
N ASP A 111 -12.74 5.69 9.04
CA ASP A 111 -11.60 6.60 9.28
C ASP A 111 -11.69 7.92 8.46
N TYR A 112 -12.42 7.89 7.35
CA TYR A 112 -12.60 9.03 6.45
C TYR A 112 -13.99 9.68 6.53
N ALA A 113 -14.92 9.14 7.31
CA ALA A 113 -16.34 9.54 7.33
C ALA A 113 -16.51 11.06 7.51
N LYS A 114 -15.83 11.64 8.50
CA LYS A 114 -15.89 13.09 8.77
C LYS A 114 -15.29 13.93 7.65
N ALA A 115 -14.18 13.47 7.05
CA ALA A 115 -13.48 14.23 6.01
C ALA A 115 -14.27 14.32 4.69
N VAL A 116 -15.11 13.31 4.41
CA VAL A 116 -15.91 13.22 3.18
C VAL A 116 -17.42 13.37 3.42
N GLU A 117 -17.83 13.84 4.59
CA GLU A 117 -19.24 13.92 5.00
C GLU A 117 -20.12 14.66 4.00
N LYS A 118 -19.63 15.79 3.47
CA LYS A 118 -20.36 16.66 2.53
C LYS A 118 -20.20 16.25 1.06
N ILE A 119 -19.48 15.18 0.77
CA ILE A 119 -19.22 14.72 -0.60
C ILE A 119 -20.19 13.58 -0.92
N GLY A 120 -20.72 13.52 -2.15
CA GLY A 120 -21.66 12.49 -2.59
C GLY A 120 -21.01 11.36 -3.39
N GLY A 121 -21.68 10.20 -3.44
CA GLY A 121 -21.40 9.11 -4.36
C GLY A 121 -19.94 8.61 -4.37
N MET A 122 -19.49 8.15 -5.53
CA MET A 122 -18.13 7.62 -5.75
C MET A 122 -17.01 8.65 -5.48
N GLN A 123 -17.33 9.95 -5.59
CA GLN A 123 -16.37 11.01 -5.29
C GLN A 123 -15.88 10.96 -3.85
N LYS A 124 -16.70 10.50 -2.88
CA LYS A 124 -16.27 10.26 -1.49
C LYS A 124 -15.06 9.33 -1.43
N VAL A 125 -15.13 8.21 -2.15
CA VAL A 125 -14.06 7.20 -2.18
C VAL A 125 -12.81 7.77 -2.83
N MET A 126 -12.97 8.51 -3.93
CA MET A 126 -11.83 9.10 -4.64
C MET A 126 -11.09 10.14 -3.81
N VAL A 127 -11.81 11.00 -3.10
CA VAL A 127 -11.21 12.00 -2.20
C VAL A 127 -10.53 11.32 -1.02
N ALA A 128 -11.20 10.38 -0.36
CA ALA A 128 -10.61 9.62 0.74
C ALA A 128 -9.33 8.86 0.31
N LEU A 129 -9.35 8.24 -0.89
CA LEU A 129 -8.18 7.55 -1.43
C LEU A 129 -7.03 8.53 -1.71
N SER A 130 -7.33 9.73 -2.22
CA SER A 130 -6.31 10.75 -2.42
C SER A 130 -5.66 11.19 -1.09
N MET A 131 -6.47 11.40 -0.05
CA MET A 131 -5.98 11.73 1.30
C MET A 131 -5.15 10.60 1.90
N TYR A 132 -5.61 9.35 1.74
CA TYR A 132 -4.85 8.17 2.16
C TYR A 132 -3.48 8.10 1.49
N MET A 133 -3.44 8.28 0.16
CA MET A 133 -2.19 8.21 -0.60
C MET A 133 -1.21 9.32 -0.22
N GLN A 134 -1.69 10.53 0.04
CA GLN A 134 -0.85 11.61 0.53
C GLN A 134 -0.23 11.24 1.88
N ARG A 135 -1.04 10.82 2.85
CA ARG A 135 -0.56 10.39 4.17
C ARG A 135 0.43 9.21 4.06
N ALA A 136 0.10 8.22 3.24
CA ALA A 136 0.96 7.06 3.05
C ALA A 136 2.32 7.45 2.44
N GLN A 137 2.35 8.41 1.52
CA GLN A 137 3.58 8.93 0.95
C GLN A 137 4.42 9.70 1.98
N ASP A 138 3.79 10.53 2.81
CA ASP A 138 4.46 11.26 3.87
C ASP A 138 5.08 10.31 4.91
N GLU A 139 4.34 9.26 5.30
CA GLU A 139 4.83 8.18 6.17
C GLU A 139 5.99 7.41 5.54
N ALA A 140 5.92 7.11 4.23
CA ALA A 140 6.98 6.43 3.51
C ALA A 140 8.26 7.28 3.43
N ASN A 141 8.13 8.56 3.11
CA ASN A 141 9.25 9.50 3.07
C ASN A 141 9.94 9.62 4.44
N LYS A 142 9.16 9.65 5.53
CA LYS A 142 9.71 9.67 6.89
C LYS A 142 10.52 8.41 7.19
N LEU A 143 10.02 7.23 6.82
CA LEU A 143 10.72 5.97 7.02
C LEU A 143 12.03 5.90 6.23
N ILE A 144 12.04 6.37 4.98
CA ILE A 144 13.26 6.45 4.15
C ILE A 144 14.30 7.36 4.82
N TYR A 145 13.87 8.53 5.28
CA TYR A 145 14.75 9.48 5.95
C TYR A 145 15.36 8.92 7.25
N GLU A 146 14.55 8.25 8.06
CA GLU A 146 15.01 7.58 9.29
C GLU A 146 16.06 6.49 8.98
N GLU A 147 15.83 5.70 7.91
CA GLU A 147 16.79 4.67 7.47
C GLU A 147 18.10 5.27 6.94
N GLU A 148 18.03 6.37 6.19
CA GLU A 148 19.23 7.10 5.71
C GLU A 148 20.09 7.60 6.87
N ILE A 149 19.47 8.22 7.90
CA ILE A 149 20.18 8.69 9.10
C ILE A 149 20.84 7.50 9.81
N GLU A 150 20.13 6.41 10.02
CA GLU A 150 20.67 5.22 10.69
C GLU A 150 21.85 4.63 9.93
N ASN A 151 21.76 4.56 8.60
CA ASN A 151 22.82 4.06 7.74
C ASN A 151 24.05 4.97 7.75
N ASP A 152 23.86 6.30 7.78
CA ASP A 152 24.95 7.26 7.88
C ASP A 152 25.66 7.18 9.23
N TYR A 153 24.90 7.04 10.32
CA TYR A 153 25.45 6.80 11.66
C TYR A 153 26.29 5.51 11.71
N LYS A 154 25.76 4.40 11.18
CA LYS A 154 26.50 3.12 11.11
C LYS A 154 27.81 3.25 10.34
N ARG A 155 27.80 3.98 9.20
CA ARG A 155 29.03 4.26 8.43
C ARG A 155 30.05 5.03 9.26
N ARG A 156 29.68 6.12 9.92
CA ARG A 156 30.59 6.93 10.76
C ARG A 156 31.21 6.10 11.87
N MET A 157 30.42 5.28 12.53
CA MET A 157 30.92 4.38 13.59
C MET A 157 31.90 3.35 13.05
N SER A 158 31.68 2.76 11.87
CA SER A 158 32.60 1.80 11.24
C SER A 158 33.94 2.42 10.88
N TYR A 159 33.97 3.67 10.40
CA TYR A 159 35.22 4.40 10.12
C TYR A 159 35.96 4.79 11.39
N GLY A 160 35.29 5.15 12.46
CA GLY A 160 35.89 5.48 13.76
C GLY A 160 36.62 4.28 14.38
N VAL A 161 36.04 3.09 14.32
CA VAL A 161 36.64 1.83 14.80
C VAL A 161 37.88 1.45 13.97
N ALA A 162 37.80 1.63 12.63
CA ALA A 162 38.94 1.34 11.75
C ALA A 162 40.13 2.31 11.95
N ALA A 163 39.89 3.56 12.36
CA ALA A 163 40.93 4.53 12.68
C ALA A 163 41.58 4.25 14.05
N GLY A 164 40.78 3.80 15.06
CA GLY A 164 41.30 3.45 16.39
C GLY A 164 42.25 2.26 16.37
N ASN A 165 41.98 1.24 15.56
CA ASN A 165 42.85 0.06 15.45
C ASN A 165 44.20 0.33 14.72
N ARG A 166 44.32 1.46 14.04
CA ARG A 166 45.62 1.84 13.38
C ARG A 166 46.61 2.56 14.30
N THR A 167 46.14 3.12 15.42
CA THR A 167 47.02 3.81 16.38
C THR A 167 47.67 2.86 17.37
N ASP A 168 46.97 1.79 17.79
CA ASP A 168 47.54 0.78 18.72
C ASP A 168 48.68 -0.05 18.11
N SER A 169 48.67 -0.27 16.79
CA SER A 169 49.73 -1.05 16.14
C SER A 169 51.07 -0.29 15.97
N ARG A 170 51.15 0.99 16.32
CA ARG A 170 52.39 1.79 16.24
C ARG A 170 53.09 1.97 17.56
N GLU A 171 52.49 1.73 18.69
CA GLU A 171 53.09 1.83 20.02
C GLU A 171 53.82 0.54 20.46
N GLU A 172 53.47 -0.62 19.90
CA GLU A 172 54.15 -1.91 20.17
C GLU A 172 55.47 -2.11 19.37
N ALA A 173 55.84 -1.20 18.51
CA ALA A 173 57.06 -1.29 17.67
C ALA A 173 58.20 -0.34 18.09
N ARG A 174 58.26 0.06 19.38
CA ARG A 174 59.38 0.83 19.93
C ARG A 174 60.02 0.12 21.16
#